data_ad258eea1b2220495dc7c9e81c6fefb7
#
_entry.id   ad258eea1b2220495dc7c9e81c6fefb7
#
_cell.length_a   1.000
_cell.length_b   1.000
_cell.length_c   1.000
_cell.angle_alpha   90.00
_cell.angle_beta   90.00
_cell.angle_gamma   90.00
#
_symmetry.space_group_name_H-M   'P 1'
#
loop_
_entity.id
_entity.type
_entity.pdbx_description
1 polymer ?
#
loop_
_entity_poly.entity_id
_entity_poly.type
_entity_poly.pdbx_seq_one_letter_code
_entity_poly.pdbx_strand_id
1 'polypeptide(L)'
;MSYEPTGNPRRVENTNVRFKLLLTPENHPDFYSRLTLNHIRSRAPQNEIMGNTASRRFLKEKPVFVTGSTSGIWDVSWQLNDYLKLENKLVYGRYHNERLHLPMTVSPQGVPAELKGRELQWEPVLHFSNKGRLKGFAGLHYFRSKQDEWVDIRSVGGRNTFDDRNSVRALFAETTYSPGEKWDITAAARLEKETHKRRGGSGALHLDLDKGQTVFLPKIDIAFKPTDQWVSGIKAARGYNPGGAGITFGRPVVTYTYKPEYVNNYEWYTRWRSADRRLQLSGNLFLNHYRDMQLPFYLGTNSVVIRNAKKVHTYGAELAADWQATDSLKLTTGLGLLNTKIKSYPDSGIEGNKLGRAPKYTANIGVKYLNDKGWEAGGDVRFYGGYYSAADNAESGKIGAYNQVNLYTAYNFKQGRVSLYADNVLNRRQPIFISSADRQDALYQRPRSVGVSAEWKF
;
A
#
# COMPACT_ATOMS: atom_id res chain seq x y z
N MET A 1 -40.37 8.37 8.03
CA MET A 1 -39.76 8.31 6.68
C MET A 1 -38.26 8.06 6.85
N SER A 2 -37.76 6.94 6.38
CA SER A 2 -36.33 6.75 6.32
C SER A 2 -35.80 7.57 5.13
N TYR A 3 -35.16 8.68 5.42
CA TYR A 3 -34.46 9.44 4.40
C TYR A 3 -33.19 8.70 4.07
N GLU A 4 -33.12 8.05 2.91
CA GLU A 4 -31.92 7.40 2.38
C GLU A 4 -31.48 8.04 1.05
N PRO A 5 -30.88 9.26 1.08
CA PRO A 5 -30.47 9.92 -0.16
C PRO A 5 -29.36 9.14 -0.88
N THR A 6 -28.74 8.19 -0.18
CA THR A 6 -27.67 7.33 -0.67
C THR A 6 -28.15 5.93 -1.02
N GLY A 7 -29.46 5.63 -0.86
CA GLY A 7 -29.99 4.28 -0.97
C GLY A 7 -29.62 3.41 0.24
N ASN A 8 -29.71 2.08 0.07
CA ASN A 8 -29.40 1.16 1.17
C ASN A 8 -27.95 1.32 1.66
N PRO A 9 -27.71 1.79 2.92
CA PRO A 9 -26.36 2.03 3.44
C PRO A 9 -25.57 0.74 3.67
N ARG A 10 -26.20 -0.43 3.60
CA ARG A 10 -25.56 -1.74 3.71
C ARG A 10 -25.15 -2.31 2.35
N ARG A 11 -25.62 -1.73 1.26
CA ARG A 11 -25.38 -2.25 -0.08
C ARG A 11 -23.94 -1.96 -0.50
N VAL A 12 -23.20 -3.01 -0.79
CA VAL A 12 -21.90 -2.97 -1.45
C VAL A 12 -22.10 -3.39 -2.90
N GLU A 13 -21.66 -2.55 -3.81
CA GLU A 13 -21.72 -2.79 -5.24
C GLU A 13 -20.31 -2.64 -5.82
N ASN A 14 -19.90 -3.62 -6.62
CA ASN A 14 -18.65 -3.57 -7.35
C ASN A 14 -18.90 -3.97 -8.79
N THR A 15 -18.46 -3.12 -9.71
CA THR A 15 -18.41 -3.42 -11.15
C THR A 15 -16.97 -3.32 -11.59
N ASN A 16 -16.47 -4.35 -12.26
CA ASN A 16 -15.14 -4.37 -12.84
C ASN A 16 -15.23 -4.93 -14.25
N VAL A 17 -14.86 -4.11 -15.22
CA VAL A 17 -14.81 -4.51 -16.63
C VAL A 17 -13.39 -4.31 -17.14
N ARG A 18 -12.81 -5.33 -17.73
CA ARG A 18 -11.47 -5.27 -18.31
C ARG A 18 -11.46 -5.86 -19.70
N PHE A 19 -10.94 -5.11 -20.64
CA PHE A 19 -10.65 -5.53 -21.98
C PHE A 19 -9.15 -5.50 -22.24
N LYS A 20 -8.62 -6.53 -22.92
CA LYS A 20 -7.22 -6.59 -23.33
C LYS A 20 -7.13 -6.97 -24.80
N LEU A 21 -6.35 -6.20 -25.52
CA LEU A 21 -5.97 -6.50 -26.90
C LEU A 21 -4.44 -6.67 -26.93
N LEU A 22 -3.99 -7.82 -27.42
CA LEU A 22 -2.58 -8.14 -27.59
C LEU A 22 -2.29 -8.25 -29.08
N LEU A 23 -1.28 -7.53 -29.54
CA LEU A 23 -0.74 -7.58 -30.90
C LEU A 23 0.67 -8.19 -30.83
N THR A 24 0.84 -9.35 -31.46
CA THR A 24 2.10 -10.10 -31.63
C THR A 24 2.26 -10.48 -33.09
N PRO A 25 2.88 -9.61 -33.93
CA PRO A 25 3.02 -9.87 -35.36
C PRO A 25 3.90 -11.10 -35.59
N GLU A 26 3.46 -12.01 -36.46
CA GLU A 26 4.19 -13.25 -36.79
C GLU A 26 5.60 -12.98 -37.33
N ASN A 27 5.74 -11.93 -38.16
CA ASN A 27 7.02 -11.54 -38.75
C ASN A 27 7.96 -10.78 -37.81
N HIS A 28 7.51 -10.45 -36.57
CA HIS A 28 8.27 -9.73 -35.57
C HIS A 28 8.08 -10.36 -34.18
N PRO A 29 8.62 -11.57 -33.96
CA PRO A 29 8.45 -12.28 -32.67
C PRO A 29 9.03 -11.53 -31.46
N ASP A 30 9.94 -10.59 -31.71
CA ASP A 30 10.60 -9.75 -30.73
C ASP A 30 9.80 -8.51 -30.32
N PHE A 31 8.59 -8.36 -30.88
CA PHE A 31 7.71 -7.23 -30.61
C PHE A 31 6.36 -7.68 -30.08
N TYR A 32 5.89 -7.03 -29.03
CA TYR A 32 4.48 -7.06 -28.69
C TYR A 32 3.95 -5.68 -28.28
N SER A 33 2.67 -5.48 -28.52
CA SER A 33 1.93 -4.30 -28.07
C SER A 33 0.63 -4.76 -27.40
N ARG A 34 0.34 -4.23 -26.23
CA ARG A 34 -0.85 -4.58 -25.46
C ARG A 34 -1.61 -3.34 -25.05
N LEU A 35 -2.87 -3.25 -25.45
CA LEU A 35 -3.81 -2.27 -24.94
C LEU A 35 -4.70 -2.92 -23.88
N THR A 36 -4.77 -2.31 -22.71
CA THR A 36 -5.68 -2.73 -21.63
C THR A 36 -6.61 -1.57 -21.30
N LEU A 37 -7.91 -1.81 -21.38
CA LEU A 37 -8.94 -0.87 -20.92
C LEU A 37 -9.58 -1.42 -19.65
N ASN A 38 -9.65 -0.60 -18.60
CA ASN A 38 -10.27 -0.98 -17.35
C ASN A 38 -11.36 0.04 -16.98
N HIS A 39 -12.47 -0.47 -16.48
CA HIS A 39 -13.48 0.33 -15.80
C HIS A 39 -13.82 -0.34 -14.46
N ILE A 40 -13.69 0.41 -13.38
CA ILE A 40 -14.01 -0.05 -12.03
C ILE A 40 -14.97 0.96 -11.41
N ARG A 41 -16.05 0.47 -10.82
CA ARG A 41 -16.95 1.26 -9.98
C ARG A 41 -17.23 0.48 -8.71
N SER A 42 -17.10 1.15 -7.58
CA SER A 42 -17.42 0.60 -6.27
C SER A 42 -18.33 1.56 -5.52
N ARG A 43 -19.32 1.02 -4.83
CA ARG A 43 -20.14 1.73 -3.87
C ARG A 43 -20.15 0.93 -2.58
N ALA A 44 -19.71 1.53 -1.48
CA ALA A 44 -19.65 0.87 -0.19
C ALA A 44 -19.85 1.88 0.96
N PRO A 45 -20.50 1.47 2.04
CA PRO A 45 -20.54 2.27 3.26
C PRO A 45 -19.14 2.35 3.89
N GLN A 46 -18.91 3.40 4.66
CA GLN A 46 -17.69 3.53 5.47
C GLN A 46 -17.55 2.33 6.41
N ASN A 47 -16.35 1.82 6.56
CA ASN A 47 -16.05 0.73 7.50
C ASN A 47 -16.46 1.08 8.94
N GLU A 48 -16.88 0.06 9.70
CA GLU A 48 -17.30 0.24 11.07
C GLU A 48 -16.12 0.37 12.02
N ILE A 49 -16.08 1.49 12.73
CA ILE A 49 -15.44 1.59 14.02
C ILE A 49 -16.55 1.28 15.03
N MET A 50 -16.41 0.18 15.77
CA MET A 50 -17.43 -0.27 16.70
C MET A 50 -17.09 0.25 18.10
N GLY A 51 -17.91 1.15 18.63
CA GLY A 51 -17.87 1.54 20.02
C GLY A 51 -18.46 0.47 20.95
N ASN A 52 -18.13 0.56 22.21
CA ASN A 52 -18.51 -0.44 23.23
C ASN A 52 -20.03 -0.54 23.46
N THR A 53 -20.83 0.45 23.10
CA THR A 53 -22.24 0.53 23.50
C THR A 53 -23.21 1.01 22.43
N ALA A 54 -22.77 1.58 21.31
CA ALA A 54 -23.67 2.34 20.43
C ALA A 54 -23.55 2.01 18.94
N SER A 55 -22.81 1.01 18.57
CA SER A 55 -22.39 0.72 17.20
C SER A 55 -23.52 0.52 16.18
N ARG A 56 -24.70 0.15 16.61
CA ARG A 56 -25.86 0.00 15.71
C ARG A 56 -26.53 1.34 15.32
N ARG A 57 -26.33 2.43 16.06
CA ARG A 57 -26.85 3.75 15.69
C ARG A 57 -26.19 4.33 14.46
N PHE A 58 -24.92 4.08 14.28
CA PHE A 58 -24.12 4.62 13.17
C PHE A 58 -24.45 4.02 11.80
N LEU A 59 -25.14 2.90 11.73
CA LEU A 59 -25.50 2.27 10.44
C LEU A 59 -26.40 3.14 9.55
N LYS A 60 -27.21 4.03 10.14
CA LYS A 60 -28.09 4.94 9.39
C LYS A 60 -27.42 6.25 8.99
N GLU A 61 -26.35 6.65 9.66
CA GLU A 61 -25.67 7.94 9.50
C GLU A 61 -24.32 7.84 8.80
N LYS A 62 -23.91 6.64 8.40
CA LYS A 62 -22.61 6.43 7.76
C LYS A 62 -22.55 7.04 6.38
N PRO A 63 -21.45 7.72 6.04
CA PRO A 63 -21.21 8.09 4.67
C PRO A 63 -21.04 6.85 3.80
N VAL A 64 -21.50 6.97 2.57
CA VAL A 64 -21.29 5.99 1.51
C VAL A 64 -20.22 6.55 0.56
N PHE A 65 -19.22 5.75 0.26
CA PHE A 65 -18.23 6.09 -0.74
C PHE A 65 -18.62 5.50 -2.08
N VAL A 66 -18.61 6.34 -3.12
CA VAL A 66 -18.71 5.91 -4.51
C VAL A 66 -17.39 6.23 -5.16
N THR A 67 -16.70 5.21 -5.63
CA THR A 67 -15.44 5.36 -6.34
C THR A 67 -15.59 4.81 -7.75
N GLY A 68 -15.06 5.53 -8.72
CA GLY A 68 -15.03 5.11 -10.12
C GLY A 68 -13.66 5.40 -10.72
N SER A 69 -13.18 4.51 -11.57
CA SER A 69 -11.99 4.73 -12.37
C SER A 69 -12.15 4.11 -13.74
N THR A 70 -11.73 4.85 -14.76
CA THR A 70 -11.61 4.35 -16.13
C THR A 70 -10.20 4.65 -16.61
N SER A 71 -9.47 3.63 -17.05
CA SER A 71 -8.09 3.79 -17.50
C SER A 71 -7.79 2.99 -18.77
N GLY A 72 -6.94 3.59 -19.61
CA GLY A 72 -6.28 2.93 -20.72
C GLY A 72 -4.79 2.77 -20.41
N ILE A 73 -4.24 1.58 -20.62
CA ILE A 73 -2.83 1.25 -20.46
C ILE A 73 -2.33 0.70 -21.78
N TRP A 74 -1.32 1.33 -22.34
CA TRP A 74 -0.64 0.87 -23.53
C TRP A 74 0.79 0.47 -23.19
N ASP A 75 1.05 -0.83 -23.25
CA ASP A 75 2.37 -1.42 -23.06
C ASP A 75 2.95 -1.82 -24.42
N VAL A 76 4.21 -1.51 -24.64
CA VAL A 76 5.01 -1.99 -25.78
C VAL A 76 6.28 -2.60 -25.24
N SER A 77 6.67 -3.73 -25.81
CA SER A 77 7.97 -4.35 -25.57
C SER A 77 8.58 -4.75 -26.92
N TRP A 78 9.78 -4.30 -27.18
CA TRP A 78 10.48 -4.53 -28.44
C TRP A 78 11.95 -4.86 -28.19
N GLN A 79 12.35 -6.07 -28.54
CA GLN A 79 13.75 -6.46 -28.59
C GLN A 79 14.38 -5.87 -29.86
N LEU A 80 15.09 -4.76 -29.73
CA LEU A 80 15.67 -4.04 -30.87
C LEU A 80 16.82 -4.82 -31.50
N ASN A 81 17.61 -5.50 -30.67
CA ASN A 81 18.69 -6.41 -31.05
C ASN A 81 19.07 -7.26 -29.84
N ASP A 82 20.10 -8.08 -29.97
CA ASP A 82 20.59 -8.99 -28.94
C ASP A 82 20.99 -8.32 -27.61
N TYR A 83 21.25 -7.02 -27.63
CA TYR A 83 21.77 -6.24 -26.51
C TYR A 83 20.78 -5.22 -25.96
N LEU A 84 19.79 -4.82 -26.74
CA LEU A 84 18.89 -3.72 -26.41
C LEU A 84 17.42 -4.13 -26.51
N LYS A 85 16.67 -3.81 -25.46
CA LYS A 85 15.21 -4.00 -25.42
C LYS A 85 14.56 -2.68 -24.99
N LEU A 86 13.57 -2.23 -25.76
CA LEU A 86 12.74 -1.08 -25.42
C LEU A 86 11.44 -1.55 -24.76
N GLU A 87 11.12 -1.01 -23.62
CA GLU A 87 9.80 -1.08 -23.01
C GLU A 87 9.18 0.31 -22.92
N ASN A 88 7.91 0.40 -23.21
CA ASN A 88 7.17 1.66 -23.08
C ASN A 88 5.84 1.40 -22.40
N LYS A 89 5.51 2.22 -21.45
CA LYS A 89 4.21 2.22 -20.79
C LYS A 89 3.59 3.61 -20.84
N LEU A 90 2.38 3.68 -21.37
CA LEU A 90 1.56 4.88 -21.34
C LEU A 90 0.25 4.56 -20.61
N VAL A 91 -0.08 5.35 -19.60
CA VAL A 91 -1.32 5.23 -18.84
C VAL A 91 -2.07 6.54 -18.91
N TYR A 92 -3.34 6.49 -19.28
CA TYR A 92 -4.26 7.59 -19.11
C TYR A 92 -5.46 7.13 -18.28
N GLY A 93 -5.78 7.87 -17.23
CA GLY A 93 -6.86 7.55 -16.30
C GLY A 93 -7.75 8.73 -15.99
N ARG A 94 -9.03 8.44 -15.72
CA ARG A 94 -9.97 9.34 -15.07
C ARG A 94 -10.51 8.64 -13.85
N TYR A 95 -10.64 9.37 -12.75
CA TYR A 95 -11.17 8.84 -11.52
C TYR A 95 -12.17 9.81 -10.88
N HIS A 96 -13.05 9.21 -10.11
CA HIS A 96 -14.09 9.90 -9.37
C HIS A 96 -14.21 9.24 -7.99
N ASN A 97 -14.25 10.07 -6.97
CA ASN A 97 -14.47 9.62 -5.59
C ASN A 97 -15.48 10.59 -4.96
N GLU A 98 -16.55 10.03 -4.45
CA GLU A 98 -17.64 10.79 -3.83
C GLU A 98 -17.92 10.22 -2.43
N ARG A 99 -17.97 11.10 -1.46
CA ARG A 99 -18.39 10.82 -0.11
C ARG A 99 -19.80 11.37 0.07
N LEU A 100 -20.78 10.50 -0.10
CA LEU A 100 -22.19 10.80 0.14
C LEU A 100 -22.46 10.78 1.63
N HIS A 101 -23.10 11.80 2.13
CA HIS A 101 -23.50 11.89 3.52
C HIS A 101 -24.97 12.34 3.63
N LEU A 102 -25.62 12.00 4.74
CA LEU A 102 -26.97 12.46 5.02
C LEU A 102 -27.03 13.99 5.07
N PRO A 103 -28.16 14.61 4.69
CA PRO A 103 -28.36 16.04 4.86
C PRO A 103 -28.17 16.48 6.31
N MET A 104 -27.73 17.71 6.49
CA MET A 104 -27.47 18.29 7.81
C MET A 104 -28.67 18.33 8.75
N THR A 105 -29.90 18.33 8.19
CA THR A 105 -31.12 18.18 8.99
C THR A 105 -31.22 16.86 9.71
N VAL A 106 -30.52 15.82 9.21
CA VAL A 106 -30.48 14.48 9.78
C VAL A 106 -29.14 14.19 10.47
N SER A 107 -28.04 14.77 9.97
CA SER A 107 -26.71 14.63 10.54
C SER A 107 -25.94 15.96 10.47
N PRO A 108 -25.93 16.77 11.56
CA PRO A 108 -25.24 18.06 11.60
C PRO A 108 -23.73 17.99 11.36
N GLN A 109 -23.13 16.83 11.54
CA GLN A 109 -21.68 16.58 11.36
C GLN A 109 -21.34 16.00 10.00
N GLY A 110 -22.32 15.87 9.10
CA GLY A 110 -22.10 15.37 7.76
C GLY A 110 -21.15 16.24 6.96
N VAL A 111 -20.17 15.63 6.31
CA VAL A 111 -19.23 16.31 5.41
C VAL A 111 -19.27 15.59 4.05
N PRO A 112 -20.21 15.94 3.17
CA PRO A 112 -20.19 15.44 1.80
C PRO A 112 -19.01 16.04 1.05
N ALA A 113 -18.42 15.25 0.16
CA ALA A 113 -17.28 15.65 -0.65
C ALA A 113 -17.25 14.91 -1.98
N GLU A 114 -16.70 15.52 -2.98
CA GLU A 114 -16.46 14.92 -4.28
C GLU A 114 -15.07 15.31 -4.80
N LEU A 115 -14.44 14.37 -5.45
CA LEU A 115 -13.13 14.51 -6.07
C LEU A 115 -13.18 13.87 -7.45
N LYS A 116 -12.85 14.64 -8.48
CA LYS A 116 -12.74 14.18 -9.85
C LYS A 116 -11.36 14.52 -10.39
N GLY A 117 -10.73 13.57 -11.03
CA GLY A 117 -9.41 13.78 -11.56
C GLY A 117 -9.11 13.01 -12.83
N ARG A 118 -8.03 13.42 -13.45
CA ARG A 118 -7.42 12.76 -14.59
C ARG A 118 -5.91 12.72 -14.41
N GLU A 119 -5.30 11.66 -14.91
CA GLU A 119 -3.87 11.45 -14.83
C GLU A 119 -3.32 10.92 -16.15
N LEU A 120 -2.09 11.27 -16.43
CA LEU A 120 -1.28 10.77 -17.54
C LEU A 120 0.07 10.35 -16.97
N GLN A 121 0.48 9.13 -17.25
CA GLN A 121 1.81 8.62 -16.94
C GLN A 121 2.44 8.06 -18.21
N TRP A 122 3.71 8.38 -18.41
CA TRP A 122 4.51 7.85 -19.52
C TRP A 122 5.89 7.45 -19.02
N GLU A 123 6.29 6.22 -19.36
CA GLU A 123 7.53 5.63 -18.85
C GLU A 123 8.17 4.74 -19.92
N PRO A 124 9.03 5.30 -20.79
CA PRO A 124 9.89 4.53 -21.66
C PRO A 124 11.15 4.07 -20.92
N VAL A 125 11.54 2.81 -21.10
CA VAL A 125 12.70 2.19 -20.49
C VAL A 125 13.49 1.44 -21.54
N LEU A 126 14.79 1.76 -21.66
CA LEU A 126 15.73 1.03 -22.50
C LEU A 126 16.55 0.11 -21.62
N HIS A 127 16.39 -1.20 -21.79
CA HIS A 127 17.21 -2.22 -21.16
C HIS A 127 18.42 -2.51 -22.05
N PHE A 128 19.55 -2.76 -21.43
CA PHE A 128 20.78 -3.15 -22.10
C PHE A 128 21.47 -4.33 -21.41
N SER A 129 22.11 -5.17 -22.17
CA SER A 129 22.92 -6.28 -21.68
C SER A 129 24.00 -6.61 -22.70
N ASN A 130 25.26 -6.65 -22.28
CA ASN A 130 26.35 -7.10 -23.15
C ASN A 130 26.50 -8.62 -23.20
N LYS A 131 25.47 -9.37 -22.74
CA LYS A 131 25.47 -10.84 -22.57
C LYS A 131 26.63 -11.37 -21.72
N GLY A 132 27.33 -10.50 -20.99
CA GLY A 132 28.45 -10.81 -20.13
C GLY A 132 28.30 -10.14 -18.77
N ARG A 133 29.25 -9.27 -18.46
CA ARG A 133 29.39 -8.70 -17.10
C ARG A 133 28.53 -7.47 -16.83
N LEU A 134 27.94 -6.86 -17.84
CA LEU A 134 27.23 -5.59 -17.69
C LEU A 134 25.80 -5.71 -18.20
N LYS A 135 24.84 -5.34 -17.35
CA LYS A 135 23.40 -5.24 -17.69
C LYS A 135 22.76 -4.11 -16.91
N GLY A 136 21.67 -3.58 -17.42
CA GLY A 136 20.94 -2.54 -16.72
C GLY A 136 19.82 -1.97 -17.54
N PHE A 137 19.33 -0.82 -17.10
CA PHE A 137 18.32 -0.07 -17.82
C PHE A 137 18.47 1.43 -17.55
N ALA A 138 17.94 2.25 -18.44
CA ALA A 138 17.74 3.68 -18.25
C ALA A 138 16.37 4.07 -18.77
N GLY A 139 15.72 5.02 -18.11
CA GLY A 139 14.37 5.40 -18.47
C GLY A 139 14.03 6.83 -18.08
N LEU A 140 12.92 7.28 -18.65
CA LEU A 140 12.28 8.54 -18.30
C LEU A 140 10.96 8.24 -17.60
N HIS A 141 10.55 9.13 -16.71
CA HIS A 141 9.24 9.07 -16.10
C HIS A 141 8.59 10.45 -16.20
N TYR A 142 7.39 10.48 -16.75
CA TYR A 142 6.53 11.65 -16.79
C TYR A 142 5.18 11.30 -16.18
N PHE A 143 4.78 12.08 -15.18
CA PHE A 143 3.47 12.00 -14.58
C PHE A 143 2.84 13.38 -14.50
N ARG A 144 1.55 13.47 -14.78
CA ARG A 144 0.75 14.68 -14.58
C ARG A 144 -0.64 14.30 -14.14
N SER A 145 -1.12 14.93 -13.07
CA SER A 145 -2.52 14.84 -12.65
C SER A 145 -3.15 16.22 -12.53
N LYS A 146 -4.44 16.26 -12.76
CA LYS A 146 -5.31 17.39 -12.43
C LYS A 146 -6.53 16.83 -11.70
N GLN A 147 -6.86 17.46 -10.58
CA GLN A 147 -7.96 17.05 -9.72
C GLN A 147 -8.76 18.29 -9.31
N ASP A 148 -10.06 18.19 -9.45
CA ASP A 148 -11.02 19.16 -8.94
C ASP A 148 -11.75 18.51 -7.75
N GLU A 149 -11.77 19.20 -6.62
CA GLU A 149 -12.35 18.71 -5.37
C GLU A 149 -13.33 19.73 -4.81
N TRP A 150 -14.40 19.27 -4.23
CA TRP A 150 -15.19 20.08 -3.32
C TRP A 150 -15.50 19.32 -2.04
N VAL A 151 -15.63 20.07 -0.96
CA VAL A 151 -16.04 19.57 0.36
C VAL A 151 -17.00 20.57 0.99
N ASP A 152 -18.09 20.07 1.57
CA ASP A 152 -19.07 20.90 2.29
C ASP A 152 -18.86 20.73 3.81
N ILE A 153 -18.21 21.74 4.41
CA ILE A 153 -18.02 21.82 5.88
C ILE A 153 -18.81 23.01 6.37
N ARG A 154 -20.09 22.83 6.66
CA ARG A 154 -21.02 23.91 6.99
C ARG A 154 -20.65 24.72 8.22
N SER A 155 -19.94 24.13 9.19
CA SER A 155 -19.44 24.85 10.37
C SER A 155 -18.40 25.94 10.05
N VAL A 156 -17.88 25.99 8.81
CA VAL A 156 -16.85 26.94 8.36
C VAL A 156 -17.15 27.48 6.93
N GLY A 157 -18.39 27.88 6.68
CA GLY A 157 -18.75 28.56 5.45
C GLY A 157 -19.30 27.68 4.34
N GLY A 158 -19.55 26.40 4.58
CA GLY A 158 -20.23 25.49 3.64
C GLY A 158 -19.30 24.91 2.59
N ARG A 159 -19.70 24.98 1.31
CA ARG A 159 -19.00 24.33 0.22
C ARG A 159 -17.75 25.09 -0.19
N ASN A 160 -16.61 24.41 -0.09
CA ASN A 160 -15.31 24.89 -0.54
C ASN A 160 -14.81 24.03 -1.70
N THR A 161 -14.17 24.65 -2.68
CA THR A 161 -13.62 24.00 -3.87
C THR A 161 -12.12 24.13 -3.91
N PHE A 162 -11.43 23.09 -4.42
CA PHE A 162 -9.98 23.08 -4.57
C PHE A 162 -9.60 22.55 -5.96
N ASP A 163 -8.59 23.15 -6.59
CA ASP A 163 -7.89 22.66 -7.79
C ASP A 163 -6.54 22.14 -7.34
N ASP A 164 -6.26 20.89 -7.65
CA ASP A 164 -4.99 20.24 -7.34
C ASP A 164 -4.31 19.78 -8.63
N ARG A 165 -3.03 20.13 -8.79
CA ARG A 165 -2.22 19.76 -9.94
C ARG A 165 -0.88 19.25 -9.49
N ASN A 166 -0.54 18.05 -9.91
CA ASN A 166 0.77 17.47 -9.67
C ASN A 166 1.44 17.11 -11.00
N SER A 167 2.75 17.34 -11.10
CA SER A 167 3.56 16.87 -12.20
C SER A 167 4.92 16.39 -11.70
N VAL A 168 5.33 15.24 -12.23
CA VAL A 168 6.63 14.62 -11.93
C VAL A 168 7.35 14.35 -13.23
N ARG A 169 8.63 14.68 -13.28
CA ARG A 169 9.54 14.36 -14.38
C ARG A 169 10.78 13.76 -13.78
N ALA A 170 11.18 12.60 -14.25
CA ALA A 170 12.38 11.96 -13.74
C ALA A 170 13.18 11.30 -14.85
N LEU A 171 14.49 11.26 -14.63
CA LEU A 171 15.45 10.41 -15.32
C LEU A 171 15.95 9.39 -14.30
N PHE A 172 16.01 8.12 -14.69
CA PHE A 172 16.51 7.07 -13.82
C PHE A 172 17.32 6.04 -14.60
N ALA A 173 18.28 5.44 -13.91
CA ALA A 173 19.08 4.35 -14.45
C ALA A 173 19.50 3.40 -13.34
N GLU A 174 19.67 2.14 -13.71
CA GLU A 174 20.26 1.10 -12.88
C GLU A 174 21.22 0.27 -13.71
N THR A 175 22.41 -0.02 -13.19
CA THR A 175 23.42 -0.84 -13.86
C THR A 175 23.98 -1.85 -12.87
N THR A 176 24.02 -3.11 -13.29
CA THR A 176 24.67 -4.19 -12.56
C THR A 176 25.93 -4.61 -13.31
N TYR A 177 27.06 -4.58 -12.62
CA TYR A 177 28.33 -5.10 -13.08
C TYR A 177 28.70 -6.36 -12.29
N SER A 178 28.98 -7.44 -13.01
CA SER A 178 29.39 -8.73 -12.44
C SER A 178 30.88 -8.96 -12.74
N PRO A 179 31.83 -8.57 -11.86
CA PRO A 179 33.28 -8.72 -12.08
C PRO A 179 33.73 -10.19 -12.23
N GLY A 180 32.87 -11.11 -11.80
CA GLY A 180 33.03 -12.56 -11.95
C GLY A 180 31.72 -13.25 -11.63
N GLU A 181 31.73 -14.56 -11.47
CA GLU A 181 30.50 -15.34 -11.22
C GLU A 181 29.91 -15.11 -9.82
N LYS A 182 30.77 -14.74 -8.87
CA LYS A 182 30.39 -14.65 -7.44
C LYS A 182 29.91 -13.28 -6.98
N TRP A 183 30.11 -12.23 -7.75
CA TRP A 183 29.79 -10.87 -7.32
C TRP A 183 28.89 -10.16 -8.32
N ASP A 184 27.88 -9.46 -7.79
CA ASP A 184 27.11 -8.46 -8.52
C ASP A 184 27.19 -7.13 -7.77
N ILE A 185 27.58 -6.08 -8.48
CA ILE A 185 27.60 -4.71 -7.97
C ILE A 185 26.59 -3.92 -8.77
N THR A 186 25.53 -3.48 -8.11
CA THR A 186 24.45 -2.69 -8.73
C THR A 186 24.49 -1.28 -8.22
N ALA A 187 24.54 -0.31 -9.13
CA ALA A 187 24.37 1.11 -8.84
C ALA A 187 23.14 1.64 -9.57
N ALA A 188 22.32 2.45 -8.87
CA ALA A 188 21.18 3.10 -9.46
C ALA A 188 21.06 4.55 -8.98
N ALA A 189 20.44 5.38 -9.80
CA ALA A 189 20.10 6.74 -9.46
C ALA A 189 18.80 7.17 -10.14
N ARG A 190 18.03 8.01 -9.45
CA ARG A 190 16.88 8.71 -9.99
C ARG A 190 17.00 10.20 -9.65
N LEU A 191 16.94 11.03 -10.67
CA LEU A 191 16.79 12.47 -10.54
C LEU A 191 15.38 12.85 -10.92
N GLU A 192 14.65 13.43 -9.97
CA GLU A 192 13.24 13.73 -10.12
C GLU A 192 12.97 15.19 -9.82
N LYS A 193 12.18 15.84 -10.68
CA LYS A 193 11.58 17.16 -10.44
C LYS A 193 10.08 17.00 -10.29
N GLU A 194 9.58 17.35 -9.11
CA GLU A 194 8.17 17.41 -8.80
C GLU A 194 7.68 18.86 -8.71
N THR A 195 6.43 19.10 -9.11
CA THR A 195 5.72 20.35 -8.90
C THR A 195 4.31 20.04 -8.43
N HIS A 196 3.93 20.58 -7.29
CA HIS A 196 2.60 20.41 -6.70
C HIS A 196 1.96 21.78 -6.46
N LYS A 197 0.77 21.99 -7.03
CA LYS A 197 -0.04 23.20 -6.88
C LYS A 197 -1.41 22.79 -6.37
N ARG A 198 -1.81 23.33 -5.22
CA ARG A 198 -3.14 23.11 -4.65
C ARG A 198 -3.70 24.44 -4.18
N ARG A 199 -4.84 24.86 -4.75
CA ARG A 199 -5.45 26.15 -4.50
C ARG A 199 -6.94 26.03 -4.30
N GLY A 200 -7.49 26.88 -3.44
CA GLY A 200 -8.93 26.97 -3.23
C GLY A 200 -9.31 27.25 -1.78
N GLY A 201 -10.57 26.97 -1.48
CA GLY A 201 -11.14 27.26 -0.18
C GLY A 201 -11.35 28.74 0.09
N SER A 202 -11.98 29.04 1.22
CA SER A 202 -12.26 30.39 1.69
C SER A 202 -12.12 30.49 3.20
N GLY A 203 -11.87 31.70 3.72
CA GLY A 203 -11.72 31.93 5.16
C GLY A 203 -10.65 31.03 5.78
N ALA A 204 -11.01 30.32 6.83
CA ALA A 204 -10.10 29.38 7.53
C ALA A 204 -9.65 28.19 6.68
N LEU A 205 -10.33 27.93 5.55
CA LEU A 205 -9.99 26.86 4.61
C LEU A 205 -9.24 27.38 3.37
N HIS A 206 -8.87 28.66 3.33
CA HIS A 206 -8.08 29.19 2.21
C HIS A 206 -6.72 28.49 2.13
N LEU A 207 -6.41 27.94 0.97
CA LEU A 207 -5.18 27.20 0.69
C LEU A 207 -4.58 27.64 -0.64
N ASP A 208 -3.31 28.02 -0.63
CA ASP A 208 -2.51 28.32 -1.82
C ASP A 208 -1.12 27.66 -1.67
N LEU A 209 -0.99 26.48 -2.23
CA LEU A 209 0.28 25.77 -2.33
C LEU A 209 0.80 25.85 -3.76
N ASP A 210 2.02 26.36 -3.92
CA ASP A 210 2.79 26.25 -5.16
C ASP A 210 4.23 25.85 -4.77
N LYS A 211 4.53 24.57 -4.86
CA LYS A 211 5.81 24.00 -4.44
C LYS A 211 6.42 23.17 -5.57
N GLY A 212 7.71 23.35 -5.76
CA GLY A 212 8.53 22.52 -6.64
C GLY A 212 9.78 22.08 -5.91
N GLN A 213 10.25 20.88 -6.22
CA GLN A 213 11.47 20.33 -5.66
C GLN A 213 12.16 19.43 -6.66
N THR A 214 13.49 19.34 -6.50
CA THR A 214 14.32 18.36 -7.22
C THR A 214 14.93 17.41 -6.20
N VAL A 215 14.83 16.11 -6.47
CA VAL A 215 15.25 15.06 -5.55
C VAL A 215 16.21 14.14 -6.27
N PHE A 216 17.31 13.77 -5.57
CA PHE A 216 18.25 12.76 -6.02
C PHE A 216 18.18 11.53 -5.11
N LEU A 217 17.91 10.37 -5.71
CA LEU A 217 17.64 9.10 -5.04
C LEU A 217 18.68 8.06 -5.52
N PRO A 218 19.83 7.94 -4.84
CA PRO A 218 20.82 6.93 -5.15
C PRO A 218 20.49 5.59 -4.50
N LYS A 219 21.00 4.50 -5.09
CA LYS A 219 21.05 3.15 -4.55
C LYS A 219 22.37 2.49 -4.92
N ILE A 220 22.93 1.74 -3.98
CA ILE A 220 24.01 0.78 -4.20
C ILE A 220 23.61 -0.56 -3.60
N ASP A 221 23.93 -1.65 -4.27
CA ASP A 221 23.72 -3.02 -3.82
C ASP A 221 24.94 -3.85 -4.20
N ILE A 222 25.50 -4.57 -3.25
CA ILE A 222 26.64 -5.47 -3.47
C ILE A 222 26.22 -6.85 -3.01
N ALA A 223 26.07 -7.77 -3.96
CA ALA A 223 25.67 -9.14 -3.74
C ALA A 223 26.85 -10.09 -3.93
N PHE A 224 27.01 -11.03 -3.01
CA PHE A 224 27.95 -12.13 -3.06
C PHE A 224 27.21 -13.46 -3.22
N LYS A 225 27.62 -14.26 -4.19
CA LYS A 225 27.07 -15.57 -4.55
C LYS A 225 28.13 -16.62 -4.32
N PRO A 226 28.34 -17.13 -3.09
CA PRO A 226 29.35 -18.15 -2.83
C PRO A 226 29.10 -19.43 -3.60
N THR A 227 27.82 -19.78 -3.81
CA THR A 227 27.34 -20.90 -4.62
C THR A 227 26.12 -20.50 -5.43
N ASP A 228 25.67 -21.34 -6.37
CA ASP A 228 24.42 -21.14 -7.14
C ASP A 228 23.15 -21.19 -6.27
N GLN A 229 23.28 -21.76 -5.08
CA GLN A 229 22.18 -21.89 -4.13
C GLN A 229 22.10 -20.73 -3.15
N TRP A 230 23.16 -19.93 -3.01
CA TRP A 230 23.25 -18.92 -1.95
C TRP A 230 23.66 -17.56 -2.47
N VAL A 231 22.89 -16.54 -2.14
CA VAL A 231 23.21 -15.14 -2.33
C VAL A 231 23.06 -14.39 -1.01
N SER A 232 24.03 -13.54 -0.70
CA SER A 232 23.97 -12.61 0.42
C SER A 232 24.48 -11.25 -0.05
N GLY A 233 23.91 -10.16 0.44
CA GLY A 233 24.33 -8.84 0.00
C GLY A 233 23.99 -7.74 1.00
N ILE A 234 24.54 -6.57 0.71
CA ILE A 234 24.29 -5.33 1.44
C ILE A 234 23.74 -4.28 0.47
N LYS A 235 22.76 -3.52 0.90
CA LYS A 235 22.11 -2.49 0.11
C LYS A 235 22.02 -1.20 0.90
N ALA A 236 22.29 -0.07 0.26
CA ALA A 236 21.99 1.25 0.76
C ALA A 236 21.18 2.00 -0.30
N ALA A 237 20.06 2.61 0.11
CA ALA A 237 19.18 3.33 -0.80
C ALA A 237 18.57 4.54 -0.10
N ARG A 238 18.30 5.59 -0.87
CA ARG A 238 17.51 6.74 -0.43
C ARG A 238 16.14 6.71 -1.05
N GLY A 239 15.11 6.82 -0.21
CA GLY A 239 13.72 7.00 -0.60
C GLY A 239 13.18 8.36 -0.21
N TYR A 240 12.03 8.72 -0.74
CA TYR A 240 11.41 10.01 -0.55
C TYR A 240 9.88 9.91 -0.70
N ASN A 241 9.17 10.74 0.09
CA ASN A 241 7.74 10.94 0.00
C ASN A 241 7.46 12.45 -0.12
N PRO A 242 6.69 12.93 -1.11
CA PRO A 242 6.49 14.36 -1.35
C PRO A 242 5.79 15.06 -0.19
N GLY A 243 6.05 16.35 -0.07
CA GLY A 243 5.29 17.26 0.78
C GLY A 243 3.93 17.59 0.17
N GLY A 244 3.10 18.28 0.94
CA GLY A 244 1.78 18.63 0.47
C GLY A 244 1.07 19.62 1.36
N ALA A 245 -0.24 19.73 1.14
CA ALA A 245 -1.15 20.55 1.92
C ALA A 245 -2.49 19.85 2.12
N GLY A 246 -3.16 20.15 3.21
CA GLY A 246 -4.46 19.59 3.53
C GLY A 246 -5.31 20.54 4.36
N ILE A 247 -6.51 20.07 4.64
CA ILE A 247 -7.49 20.72 5.52
C ILE A 247 -7.91 19.72 6.61
N THR A 248 -8.29 20.22 7.79
CA THR A 248 -8.87 19.38 8.84
C THR A 248 -10.38 19.32 8.72
N PHE A 249 -10.98 18.22 9.15
CA PHE A 249 -12.45 18.02 9.16
C PHE A 249 -13.07 18.13 10.55
N GLY A 250 -12.23 18.28 11.60
CA GLY A 250 -12.64 18.41 12.99
C GLY A 250 -12.39 19.83 13.52
N ARG A 251 -12.48 20.00 14.85
CA ARG A 251 -12.22 21.29 15.50
C ARG A 251 -10.85 21.28 16.18
N PRO A 252 -9.98 22.28 15.96
CA PRO A 252 -10.15 23.43 15.05
C PRO A 252 -10.12 23.01 13.57
N VAL A 253 -10.84 23.77 12.71
CA VAL A 253 -10.76 23.63 11.26
C VAL A 253 -9.65 24.55 10.76
N VAL A 254 -8.62 23.96 10.17
CA VAL A 254 -7.44 24.68 9.68
C VAL A 254 -6.93 24.07 8.38
N THR A 255 -6.21 24.89 7.61
CA THR A 255 -5.34 24.40 6.54
C THR A 255 -3.94 24.15 7.10
N TYR A 256 -3.20 23.24 6.47
CA TYR A 256 -1.82 22.95 6.84
C TYR A 256 -1.00 22.55 5.64
N THR A 257 0.31 22.74 5.74
CA THR A 257 1.29 22.26 4.77
C THR A 257 2.35 21.42 5.51
N TYR A 258 2.95 20.48 4.80
CA TYR A 258 4.01 19.65 5.32
C TYR A 258 5.13 19.48 4.28
N LYS A 259 6.34 19.23 4.80
CA LYS A 259 7.54 19.08 3.99
C LYS A 259 7.65 17.65 3.45
N PRO A 260 8.50 17.43 2.43
CA PRO A 260 8.91 16.10 2.02
C PRO A 260 9.56 15.33 3.17
N GLU A 261 9.34 14.02 3.14
CA GLU A 261 9.98 13.04 4.00
C GLU A 261 11.07 12.32 3.22
N TYR A 262 12.18 12.01 3.86
CA TYR A 262 13.26 11.22 3.29
C TYR A 262 13.59 10.03 4.18
N VAL A 263 13.99 8.93 3.56
CA VAL A 263 14.49 7.75 4.27
C VAL A 263 15.81 7.30 3.65
N ASN A 264 16.82 7.06 4.50
CA ASN A 264 17.99 6.28 4.13
C ASN A 264 17.79 4.87 4.70
N ASN A 265 17.70 3.90 3.81
CA ASN A 265 17.57 2.48 4.12
C ASN A 265 18.94 1.80 3.98
N TYR A 266 19.29 1.01 4.97
CA TYR A 266 20.45 0.11 4.97
C TYR A 266 19.94 -1.29 5.24
N GLU A 267 20.36 -2.25 4.43
CA GLU A 267 19.85 -3.62 4.49
C GLU A 267 20.98 -4.60 4.26
N TRP A 268 21.03 -5.64 5.07
CA TRP A 268 21.69 -6.88 4.77
C TRP A 268 20.66 -7.93 4.46
N TYR A 269 20.86 -8.69 3.38
CA TYR A 269 19.95 -9.75 3.00
C TYR A 269 20.70 -11.04 2.67
N THR A 270 20.01 -12.17 2.84
CA THR A 270 20.51 -13.47 2.43
C THR A 270 19.37 -14.33 1.91
N ARG A 271 19.65 -15.12 0.90
CA ARG A 271 18.72 -16.09 0.32
C ARG A 271 19.48 -17.37 0.02
N TRP A 272 18.95 -18.46 0.50
CA TRP A 272 19.50 -19.78 0.29
C TRP A 272 18.44 -20.74 -0.18
N ARG A 273 18.81 -21.66 -1.06
CA ARG A 273 17.94 -22.71 -1.57
C ARG A 273 18.68 -24.04 -1.58
N SER A 274 18.04 -25.13 -1.10
CA SER A 274 18.61 -26.46 -1.15
C SER A 274 18.88 -26.93 -2.59
N ALA A 275 19.80 -27.87 -2.77
CA ALA A 275 20.17 -28.39 -4.10
C ALA A 275 18.97 -29.04 -4.84
N ASP A 276 18.10 -29.73 -4.11
CA ASP A 276 16.84 -30.30 -4.59
C ASP A 276 15.72 -29.26 -4.78
N ARG A 277 15.96 -27.99 -4.47
CA ARG A 277 15.04 -26.85 -4.54
C ARG A 277 13.80 -26.97 -3.65
N ARG A 278 13.78 -27.92 -2.73
CA ARG A 278 12.63 -28.16 -1.83
C ARG A 278 12.58 -27.18 -0.67
N LEU A 279 13.73 -26.66 -0.21
CA LEU A 279 13.79 -25.68 0.88
C LEU A 279 14.38 -24.36 0.39
N GLN A 280 13.69 -23.27 0.68
CA GLN A 280 14.14 -21.91 0.44
C GLN A 280 14.11 -21.15 1.76
N LEU A 281 15.21 -20.50 2.10
CA LEU A 281 15.37 -19.64 3.26
C LEU A 281 15.70 -18.22 2.82
N SER A 282 15.09 -17.25 3.47
CA SER A 282 15.45 -15.84 3.29
C SER A 282 15.55 -15.14 4.63
N GLY A 283 16.49 -14.19 4.72
CA GLY A 283 16.68 -13.35 5.88
C GLY A 283 17.06 -11.93 5.47
N ASN A 284 16.53 -10.95 6.18
CA ASN A 284 16.87 -9.54 6.02
C ASN A 284 17.12 -8.92 7.41
N LEU A 285 18.11 -8.05 7.50
CA LEU A 285 18.28 -7.10 8.59
C LEU A 285 18.19 -5.70 7.98
N PHE A 286 17.41 -4.82 8.57
CA PHE A 286 17.24 -3.48 8.02
C PHE A 286 17.32 -2.39 9.09
N LEU A 287 17.78 -1.21 8.65
CA LEU A 287 17.82 0.02 9.43
C LEU A 287 17.36 1.16 8.53
N ASN A 288 16.31 1.88 8.96
CA ASN A 288 15.79 3.05 8.27
C ASN A 288 15.97 4.30 9.12
N HIS A 289 16.62 5.29 8.56
CA HIS A 289 16.74 6.62 9.12
C HIS A 289 15.84 7.58 8.37
N TYR A 290 14.73 7.96 8.98
CA TYR A 290 13.81 8.94 8.44
C TYR A 290 14.21 10.35 8.86
N ARG A 291 14.16 11.28 7.91
CA ARG A 291 14.22 12.72 8.12
C ARG A 291 12.91 13.34 7.69
N ASP A 292 12.39 14.22 8.54
CA ASP A 292 11.13 14.92 8.30
C ASP A 292 9.95 13.95 8.05
N MET A 293 9.89 12.84 8.80
CA MET A 293 8.84 11.83 8.67
C MET A 293 7.46 12.44 8.86
N GLN A 294 6.57 12.20 7.91
CA GLN A 294 5.20 12.71 7.93
C GLN A 294 4.35 11.90 8.92
N LEU A 295 4.01 12.50 10.05
CA LEU A 295 3.21 11.86 11.08
C LEU A 295 1.92 12.63 11.35
N PRO A 296 0.81 11.94 11.68
CA PRO A 296 -0.40 12.60 12.13
C PRO A 296 -0.17 13.30 13.47
N PHE A 297 -0.65 14.53 13.58
CA PHE A 297 -0.62 15.32 14.79
C PHE A 297 -2.03 15.81 15.12
N TYR A 298 -2.49 15.53 16.32
CA TYR A 298 -3.86 15.82 16.75
C TYR A 298 -3.93 17.20 17.37
N LEU A 299 -4.73 18.09 16.76
CA LEU A 299 -5.00 19.44 17.26
C LEU A 299 -6.23 19.46 18.19
N GLY A 300 -7.10 18.48 18.08
CA GLY A 300 -8.35 18.36 18.83
C GLY A 300 -9.21 17.22 18.28
N THR A 301 -10.47 17.19 18.71
CA THR A 301 -11.41 16.13 18.31
C THR A 301 -11.60 16.11 16.80
N ASN A 302 -11.21 15.01 16.15
CA ASN A 302 -11.26 14.79 14.69
C ASN A 302 -10.48 15.84 13.88
N SER A 303 -9.65 16.67 14.51
CA SER A 303 -8.77 17.63 13.85
C SER A 303 -7.35 17.09 13.83
N VAL A 304 -6.93 16.58 12.67
CA VAL A 304 -5.62 15.96 12.49
C VAL A 304 -4.91 16.65 11.33
N VAL A 305 -3.68 17.04 11.56
CA VAL A 305 -2.77 17.58 10.55
C VAL A 305 -1.61 16.61 10.34
N ILE A 306 -0.94 16.71 9.21
CA ILE A 306 0.36 16.08 9.02
C ILE A 306 1.46 17.07 9.43
N ARG A 307 2.34 16.66 10.34
CA ARG A 307 3.55 17.38 10.72
C ARG A 307 4.78 16.53 10.51
N ASN A 308 5.91 17.17 10.26
CA ASN A 308 7.16 16.47 10.01
C ASN A 308 7.92 16.24 11.33
N ALA A 309 8.10 14.98 11.71
CA ALA A 309 9.02 14.58 12.77
C ALA A 309 10.46 14.63 12.22
N LYS A 310 11.33 15.43 12.83
CA LYS A 310 12.70 15.66 12.30
C LYS A 310 13.50 14.39 12.15
N LYS A 311 13.32 13.42 13.06
CA LYS A 311 14.13 12.20 13.07
C LYS A 311 13.34 11.02 13.66
N VAL A 312 13.18 9.97 12.84
CA VAL A 312 12.58 8.70 13.26
C VAL A 312 13.48 7.55 12.80
N HIS A 313 13.65 6.54 13.64
CA HIS A 313 14.39 5.34 13.30
C HIS A 313 13.48 4.12 13.36
N THR A 314 13.62 3.24 12.38
CA THR A 314 13.04 1.90 12.43
C THR A 314 14.12 0.88 12.07
N TYR A 315 14.16 -0.25 12.76
CA TYR A 315 15.07 -1.32 12.46
C TYR A 315 14.46 -2.67 12.85
N GLY A 316 14.91 -3.70 12.20
CA GLY A 316 14.35 -5.01 12.42
C GLY A 316 15.03 -6.11 11.66
N ALA A 317 14.41 -7.29 11.75
CA ALA A 317 14.81 -8.50 11.06
C ALA A 317 13.59 -9.18 10.46
N GLU A 318 13.77 -9.80 9.30
CA GLU A 318 12.77 -10.64 8.66
C GLU A 318 13.40 -11.98 8.29
N LEU A 319 12.69 -13.07 8.61
CA LEU A 319 13.07 -14.43 8.27
C LEU A 319 11.89 -15.10 7.59
N ALA A 320 12.13 -15.87 6.54
CA ALA A 320 11.11 -16.69 5.92
C ALA A 320 11.70 -18.05 5.46
N ALA A 321 10.86 -19.08 5.52
CA ALA A 321 11.16 -20.38 4.98
C ALA A 321 9.96 -20.94 4.22
N ASP A 322 10.23 -21.45 3.01
CA ASP A 322 9.33 -22.24 2.19
C ASP A 322 9.91 -23.64 2.04
N TRP A 323 9.18 -24.66 2.50
CA TRP A 323 9.66 -26.03 2.49
C TRP A 323 8.63 -27.00 1.89
N GLN A 324 8.98 -27.60 0.76
CA GLN A 324 8.28 -28.75 0.21
C GLN A 324 8.79 -30.01 0.90
N ALA A 325 8.25 -30.28 2.11
CA ALA A 325 8.72 -31.36 3.00
C ALA A 325 8.58 -32.74 2.34
N THR A 326 7.46 -32.95 1.61
CA THR A 326 7.25 -34.11 0.73
C THR A 326 6.59 -33.62 -0.56
N ASP A 327 6.36 -34.52 -1.53
CA ASP A 327 5.65 -34.15 -2.77
C ASP A 327 4.23 -33.63 -2.51
N SER A 328 3.61 -34.06 -1.41
CA SER A 328 2.27 -33.68 -0.99
C SER A 328 2.21 -32.62 0.09
N LEU A 329 3.30 -32.35 0.84
CA LEU A 329 3.28 -31.49 2.02
C LEU A 329 4.19 -30.26 1.83
N LYS A 330 3.60 -29.08 1.88
CA LYS A 330 4.32 -27.80 1.90
C LYS A 330 4.12 -27.08 3.22
N LEU A 331 5.22 -26.58 3.79
CA LEU A 331 5.27 -25.72 4.98
C LEU A 331 5.79 -24.33 4.58
N THR A 332 5.18 -23.29 5.14
CA THR A 332 5.65 -21.91 4.97
C THR A 332 5.72 -21.25 6.33
N THR A 333 6.74 -20.44 6.56
CA THR A 333 6.85 -19.66 7.80
C THR A 333 7.48 -18.32 7.52
N GLY A 334 7.10 -17.33 8.31
CA GLY A 334 7.67 -16.00 8.29
C GLY A 334 7.70 -15.41 9.68
N LEU A 335 8.76 -14.67 10.00
CA LEU A 335 8.94 -13.92 11.23
C LEU A 335 9.47 -12.53 10.89
N GLY A 336 8.76 -11.49 11.27
CA GLY A 336 9.20 -10.11 11.23
C GLY A 336 9.37 -9.55 12.64
N LEU A 337 10.50 -8.95 12.92
CA LEU A 337 10.80 -8.22 14.16
C LEU A 337 10.97 -6.75 13.81
N LEU A 338 10.30 -5.86 14.55
CA LEU A 338 10.32 -4.42 14.29
C LEU A 338 10.51 -3.63 15.58
N ASN A 339 11.44 -2.71 15.55
CA ASN A 339 11.57 -1.68 16.56
C ASN A 339 11.48 -0.30 15.90
N THR A 340 10.74 0.62 16.50
CA THR A 340 10.54 1.98 16.00
C THR A 340 10.79 2.97 17.12
N LYS A 341 11.36 4.14 16.80
CA LYS A 341 11.59 5.20 17.77
C LYS A 341 11.53 6.58 17.12
N ILE A 342 10.65 7.43 17.64
CA ILE A 342 10.60 8.85 17.32
C ILE A 342 11.73 9.52 18.11
N LYS A 343 12.79 9.95 17.40
CA LYS A 343 14.00 10.48 18.03
C LYS A 343 13.92 11.99 18.26
N SER A 344 13.28 12.71 17.33
CA SER A 344 13.08 14.15 17.44
C SER A 344 11.81 14.58 16.74
N TYR A 345 10.91 15.17 17.49
CA TYR A 345 9.64 15.73 17.04
C TYR A 345 9.26 16.89 17.95
N PRO A 346 9.92 18.06 17.79
CA PRO A 346 9.76 19.19 18.69
C PRO A 346 8.30 19.57 18.93
N ASP A 347 7.98 19.96 20.15
CA ASP A 347 6.65 20.40 20.59
C ASP A 347 5.53 19.38 20.41
N SER A 348 5.86 18.11 20.23
CA SER A 348 4.89 17.05 20.03
C SER A 348 4.51 16.31 21.31
N GLY A 349 5.37 16.31 22.31
CA GLY A 349 5.23 15.52 23.53
C GLY A 349 5.38 14.00 23.34
N ILE A 350 5.76 13.54 22.13
CA ILE A 350 5.87 12.11 21.81
C ILE A 350 7.28 11.68 21.41
N GLU A 351 8.29 12.48 21.70
CA GLU A 351 9.69 12.06 21.53
C GLU A 351 10.01 10.89 22.45
N GLY A 352 10.77 9.93 21.94
CA GLY A 352 11.05 8.66 22.62
C GLY A 352 10.03 7.55 22.37
N ASN A 353 8.83 7.90 21.92
CA ASN A 353 7.74 6.95 21.67
C ASN A 353 7.99 6.07 20.44
N LYS A 354 7.20 4.99 20.36
CA LYS A 354 7.11 4.11 19.20
C LYS A 354 6.11 4.67 18.19
N LEU A 355 6.25 4.29 16.93
CA LEU A 355 5.22 4.54 15.94
C LEU A 355 3.94 3.77 16.29
N GLY A 356 2.79 4.36 16.00
CA GLY A 356 1.51 3.69 16.12
C GLY A 356 1.35 2.59 15.07
N ARG A 357 0.55 1.56 15.38
CA ARG A 357 0.24 0.41 14.52
C ARG A 357 1.48 -0.37 14.02
N ALA A 358 2.52 -0.38 14.82
CA ALA A 358 3.79 -1.03 14.56
C ALA A 358 4.03 -2.17 15.56
N PRO A 359 3.50 -3.38 15.32
CA PRO A 359 3.69 -4.52 16.21
C PRO A 359 5.19 -4.86 16.33
N LYS A 360 5.62 -5.24 17.53
CA LYS A 360 7.02 -5.61 17.79
C LYS A 360 7.46 -6.84 17.01
N TYR A 361 6.53 -7.72 16.73
CA TYR A 361 6.73 -8.90 15.88
C TYR A 361 5.46 -9.26 15.13
N THR A 362 5.64 -9.86 13.98
CA THR A 362 4.61 -10.59 13.25
C THR A 362 5.18 -11.95 12.87
N ALA A 363 4.39 -13.02 13.00
CA ALA A 363 4.80 -14.33 12.54
C ALA A 363 3.64 -15.04 11.86
N ASN A 364 3.97 -15.89 10.91
CA ASN A 364 3.00 -16.77 10.28
C ASN A 364 3.57 -18.18 10.11
N ILE A 365 2.72 -19.17 10.26
CA ILE A 365 3.01 -20.56 9.94
C ILE A 365 1.86 -21.06 9.09
N GLY A 366 2.16 -21.55 7.90
CA GLY A 366 1.21 -22.13 6.97
C GLY A 366 1.54 -23.58 6.64
N VAL A 367 0.52 -24.36 6.45
CA VAL A 367 0.61 -25.75 6.03
C VAL A 367 -0.33 -26.00 4.87
N LYS A 368 0.15 -26.72 3.86
CA LYS A 368 -0.66 -27.17 2.72
C LYS A 368 -0.32 -28.62 2.43
N TYR A 369 -1.35 -29.44 2.37
CA TYR A 369 -1.29 -30.83 1.94
C TYR A 369 -2.12 -31.01 0.69
N LEU A 370 -1.57 -31.64 -0.34
CA LEU A 370 -2.23 -31.99 -1.59
C LEU A 370 -1.86 -33.41 -1.96
N ASN A 371 -2.84 -34.30 -2.11
CA ASN A 371 -2.60 -35.65 -2.53
C ASN A 371 -2.84 -35.84 -4.05
N ASP A 372 -2.41 -36.98 -4.59
CA ASP A 372 -2.52 -37.33 -6.02
C ASP A 372 -3.98 -37.49 -6.50
N LYS A 373 -4.93 -37.68 -5.56
CA LYS A 373 -6.36 -37.81 -5.85
C LYS A 373 -7.08 -36.46 -5.92
N GLY A 374 -6.33 -35.33 -5.82
CA GLY A 374 -6.88 -33.97 -5.91
C GLY A 374 -7.42 -33.39 -4.61
N TRP A 375 -7.33 -34.12 -3.48
CA TRP A 375 -7.70 -33.57 -2.19
C TRP A 375 -6.61 -32.65 -1.66
N GLU A 376 -7.01 -31.47 -1.24
CA GLU A 376 -6.17 -30.44 -0.65
C GLU A 376 -6.72 -30.05 0.72
N ALA A 377 -5.85 -29.91 1.70
CA ALA A 377 -6.17 -29.37 3.03
C ALA A 377 -5.05 -28.44 3.47
N GLY A 378 -5.40 -27.40 4.16
CA GLY A 378 -4.39 -26.46 4.64
C GLY A 378 -4.92 -25.46 5.65
N GLY A 379 -4.02 -24.62 6.11
CA GLY A 379 -4.35 -23.54 7.02
C GLY A 379 -3.14 -22.69 7.34
N ASP A 380 -3.41 -21.57 7.97
CA ASP A 380 -2.39 -20.69 8.49
C ASP A 380 -2.72 -20.17 9.89
N VAL A 381 -1.68 -19.92 10.65
CA VAL A 381 -1.75 -19.20 11.92
C VAL A 381 -0.90 -17.94 11.77
N ARG A 382 -1.49 -16.78 12.08
CA ARG A 382 -0.83 -15.48 12.08
C ARG A 382 -0.77 -14.96 13.51
N PHE A 383 0.41 -14.50 13.92
CA PHE A 383 0.66 -13.91 15.23
C PHE A 383 1.05 -12.45 15.07
N TYR A 384 0.54 -11.61 15.95
CA TYR A 384 0.84 -10.19 16.02
C TYR A 384 1.25 -9.84 17.45
N GLY A 385 2.42 -9.26 17.61
CA GLY A 385 2.88 -8.68 18.87
C GLY A 385 2.06 -7.46 19.27
N GLY A 386 2.10 -7.12 20.54
CA GLY A 386 1.42 -5.93 21.03
C GLY A 386 1.99 -4.63 20.44
N TYR A 387 1.11 -3.63 20.26
CA TYR A 387 1.45 -2.31 19.74
C TYR A 387 0.50 -1.23 20.28
N TYR A 388 0.83 0.03 20.06
CA TYR A 388 -0.07 1.14 20.32
C TYR A 388 -0.83 1.54 19.06
N SER A 389 -2.09 1.94 19.21
CA SER A 389 -2.92 2.39 18.07
C SER A 389 -2.45 3.72 17.48
N ALA A 390 -1.81 4.57 18.28
CA ALA A 390 -1.29 5.87 17.87
C ALA A 390 0.12 6.11 18.46
N ALA A 391 0.81 7.11 17.92
CA ALA A 391 2.19 7.43 18.31
C ALA A 391 2.31 8.13 19.69
N ASP A 392 1.20 8.51 20.32
CA ASP A 392 1.17 9.01 21.70
C ASP A 392 1.51 7.92 22.73
N ASN A 393 1.46 6.65 22.32
CA ASN A 393 1.69 5.47 23.14
C ASN A 393 0.84 5.42 24.42
N ALA A 394 -0.36 5.98 24.38
CA ALA A 394 -1.27 5.93 25.51
C ALA A 394 -1.70 4.49 25.83
N GLU A 395 -1.68 4.09 27.10
CA GLU A 395 -2.08 2.73 27.52
C GLU A 395 -3.54 2.41 27.14
N SER A 396 -4.43 3.42 27.15
CA SER A 396 -5.82 3.27 26.68
C SER A 396 -5.95 2.94 25.18
N GLY A 397 -4.90 3.19 24.39
CA GLY A 397 -4.80 2.85 22.96
C GLY A 397 -3.93 1.62 22.67
N LYS A 398 -3.53 0.89 23.70
CA LYS A 398 -2.66 -0.29 23.57
C LYS A 398 -3.45 -1.51 23.09
N ILE A 399 -2.90 -2.18 22.09
CA ILE A 399 -3.40 -3.44 21.57
C ILE A 399 -2.51 -4.57 22.09
N GLY A 400 -3.12 -5.55 22.75
CA GLY A 400 -2.43 -6.77 23.20
C GLY A 400 -2.01 -7.66 22.02
N ALA A 401 -1.11 -8.59 22.27
CA ALA A 401 -0.75 -9.59 21.26
C ALA A 401 -1.95 -10.50 20.93
N TYR A 402 -2.06 -10.87 19.65
CA TYR A 402 -3.15 -11.73 19.20
C TYR A 402 -2.74 -12.64 18.07
N ASN A 403 -3.60 -13.62 17.79
CA ASN A 403 -3.44 -14.48 16.63
C ASN A 403 -4.75 -14.67 15.88
N GLN A 404 -4.63 -15.17 14.65
CA GLN A 404 -5.74 -15.57 13.80
C GLN A 404 -5.40 -16.92 13.18
N VAL A 405 -6.37 -17.83 13.18
CA VAL A 405 -6.25 -19.17 12.59
C VAL A 405 -7.26 -19.29 11.46
N ASN A 406 -6.78 -19.69 10.28
CA ASN A 406 -7.61 -19.95 9.10
C ASN A 406 -7.36 -21.39 8.65
N LEU A 407 -8.42 -22.07 8.23
CA LEU A 407 -8.37 -23.44 7.74
C LEU A 407 -9.16 -23.55 6.43
N TYR A 408 -8.74 -24.45 5.58
CA TYR A 408 -9.51 -24.79 4.38
C TYR A 408 -9.30 -26.25 3.98
N THR A 409 -10.26 -26.78 3.23
CA THR A 409 -10.12 -28.01 2.45
C THR A 409 -10.70 -27.80 1.05
N ALA A 410 -10.16 -28.48 0.09
CA ALA A 410 -10.62 -28.39 -1.30
C ALA A 410 -10.48 -29.73 -2.03
N TYR A 411 -11.27 -29.87 -3.09
CA TYR A 411 -11.15 -30.95 -4.05
C TYR A 411 -10.91 -30.36 -5.43
N ASN A 412 -9.80 -30.74 -6.03
CA ASN A 412 -9.40 -30.34 -7.38
C ASN A 412 -9.78 -31.45 -8.35
N PHE A 413 -10.55 -31.13 -9.38
CA PHE A 413 -10.96 -32.05 -10.45
C PHE A 413 -10.57 -31.44 -11.81
N LYS A 414 -10.70 -32.23 -12.88
CA LYS A 414 -10.18 -31.84 -14.20
C LYS A 414 -10.67 -30.46 -14.67
N GLN A 415 -11.95 -30.14 -14.44
CA GLN A 415 -12.58 -28.90 -14.89
C GLN A 415 -12.61 -27.78 -13.84
N GLY A 416 -12.13 -28.02 -12.62
CA GLY A 416 -12.23 -26.95 -11.61
C GLY A 416 -11.82 -27.37 -10.20
N ARG A 417 -12.30 -26.57 -9.26
CA ARG A 417 -12.00 -26.73 -7.83
C ARG A 417 -13.20 -26.32 -6.98
N VAL A 418 -13.51 -27.09 -5.96
CA VAL A 418 -14.46 -26.71 -4.90
C VAL A 418 -13.71 -26.66 -3.59
N SER A 419 -13.90 -25.61 -2.83
CA SER A 419 -13.25 -25.44 -1.52
C SER A 419 -14.24 -24.99 -0.44
N LEU A 420 -14.05 -25.51 0.78
CA LEU A 420 -14.66 -25.05 2.00
C LEU A 420 -13.57 -24.35 2.82
N TYR A 421 -13.85 -23.15 3.32
CA TYR A 421 -12.90 -22.40 4.12
C TYR A 421 -13.53 -21.83 5.40
N ALA A 422 -12.72 -21.65 6.41
CA ALA A 422 -13.08 -21.03 7.67
C ALA A 422 -11.99 -20.04 8.10
N ASP A 423 -12.32 -18.75 8.08
CA ASP A 423 -11.44 -17.70 8.58
C ASP A 423 -11.73 -17.41 10.05
N ASN A 424 -10.68 -17.05 10.80
CA ASN A 424 -10.77 -16.81 12.23
C ASN A 424 -11.51 -17.94 12.98
N VAL A 425 -11.07 -19.16 12.79
CA VAL A 425 -11.71 -20.38 13.33
C VAL A 425 -11.96 -20.29 14.83
N LEU A 426 -11.05 -19.64 15.57
CA LEU A 426 -11.17 -19.43 17.01
C LEU A 426 -12.20 -18.37 17.40
N ASN A 427 -12.81 -17.69 16.43
CA ASN A 427 -13.78 -16.59 16.60
C ASN A 427 -13.31 -15.52 17.61
N ARG A 428 -12.03 -15.19 17.60
CA ARG A 428 -11.48 -14.15 18.47
C ARG A 428 -11.94 -12.78 17.98
N ARG A 429 -12.41 -11.95 18.91
CA ARG A 429 -12.92 -10.61 18.64
C ARG A 429 -12.25 -9.60 19.57
N GLN A 430 -10.97 -9.36 19.37
CA GLN A 430 -10.29 -8.33 20.15
C GLN A 430 -10.07 -7.07 19.31
N PRO A 431 -9.89 -5.92 19.97
CA PRO A 431 -9.53 -4.69 19.27
C PRO A 431 -8.21 -4.86 18.50
N ILE A 432 -8.18 -4.35 17.27
CA ILE A 432 -6.99 -4.21 16.44
C ILE A 432 -6.63 -2.75 16.19
N PHE A 433 -7.49 -1.85 16.64
CA PHE A 433 -7.27 -0.42 16.64
C PHE A 433 -8.22 0.23 17.65
N ILE A 434 -7.74 1.20 18.42
CA ILE A 434 -8.53 2.03 19.34
C ILE A 434 -8.32 3.49 18.91
N SER A 435 -9.41 4.22 18.71
CA SER A 435 -9.36 5.62 18.28
C SER A 435 -8.63 6.49 19.29
N SER A 436 -7.78 7.39 18.83
CA SER A 436 -7.15 8.40 19.67
C SER A 436 -8.08 9.58 19.97
N ALA A 437 -9.08 9.82 19.11
CA ALA A 437 -10.08 10.87 19.30
C ALA A 437 -11.14 10.48 20.33
N ASP A 438 -11.56 9.22 20.31
CA ASP A 438 -12.45 8.62 21.30
C ASP A 438 -11.96 7.22 21.65
N ARG A 439 -11.44 7.05 22.89
CA ARG A 439 -10.87 5.79 23.38
C ARG A 439 -11.92 4.69 23.57
N GLN A 440 -13.19 4.99 23.43
CA GLN A 440 -14.27 4.01 23.42
C GLN A 440 -14.51 3.41 22.04
N ASP A 441 -14.08 4.10 20.98
CA ASP A 441 -14.22 3.64 19.61
C ASP A 441 -13.08 2.70 19.23
N ALA A 442 -13.42 1.49 18.80
CA ALA A 442 -12.44 0.48 18.41
C ALA A 442 -12.82 -0.25 17.11
N LEU A 443 -11.81 -0.64 16.36
CA LEU A 443 -11.96 -1.60 15.25
C LEU A 443 -11.55 -2.98 15.78
N TYR A 444 -12.42 -3.96 15.58
CA TYR A 444 -12.22 -5.33 16.03
C TYR A 444 -11.81 -6.26 14.90
N GLN A 445 -11.19 -7.38 15.24
CA GLN A 445 -11.03 -8.49 14.32
C GLN A 445 -12.38 -8.89 13.71
N ARG A 446 -12.37 -9.27 12.44
CA ARG A 446 -13.58 -9.85 11.81
C ARG A 446 -13.98 -11.13 12.56
N PRO A 447 -15.27 -11.38 12.75
CA PRO A 447 -15.74 -12.63 13.33
C PRO A 447 -15.36 -13.81 12.44
N ARG A 448 -15.48 -15.03 12.98
CA ARG A 448 -15.37 -16.26 12.18
C ARG A 448 -16.32 -16.19 10.99
N SER A 449 -15.79 -16.49 9.83
CA SER A 449 -16.56 -16.66 8.61
C SER A 449 -16.31 -18.05 8.01
N VAL A 450 -17.35 -18.69 7.53
CA VAL A 450 -17.29 -19.97 6.84
C VAL A 450 -17.91 -19.77 5.46
N GLY A 451 -17.28 -20.30 4.42
CA GLY A 451 -17.78 -20.18 3.07
C GLY A 451 -17.35 -21.31 2.16
N VAL A 452 -18.04 -21.40 1.04
CA VAL A 452 -17.73 -22.32 -0.06
C VAL A 452 -17.34 -21.48 -1.27
N SER A 453 -16.29 -21.92 -1.98
CA SER A 453 -15.89 -21.36 -3.26
C SER A 453 -15.87 -22.46 -4.31
N ALA A 454 -16.36 -22.17 -5.51
CA ALA A 454 -16.28 -23.05 -6.65
C ALA A 454 -15.65 -22.29 -7.82
N GLU A 455 -14.65 -22.91 -8.44
CA GLU A 455 -13.97 -22.43 -9.64
C GLU A 455 -14.21 -23.42 -10.78
N TRP A 456 -14.55 -22.94 -11.95
CA TRP A 456 -14.78 -23.74 -13.13
C TRP A 456 -13.96 -23.22 -14.30
N LYS A 457 -13.30 -24.15 -15.04
CA LYS A 457 -12.54 -23.84 -16.26
C LYS A 457 -13.33 -24.34 -17.47
N PHE A 458 -13.63 -23.43 -18.36
CA PHE A 458 -14.33 -23.71 -19.63
C PHE A 458 -13.34 -24.01 -20.76
#